data_2e9c7b252fdfcc0801be343838501bd9
#
_entry.id   2e9c7b252fdfcc0801be343838501bd9
#
_cell.length_a   1.000
_cell.length_b   1.000
_cell.length_c   1.000
_cell.angle_alpha   90.00
_cell.angle_beta   90.00
_cell.angle_gamma   90.00
#
_symmetry.space_group_name_H-M   'P 1'
#
loop_
_entity.id
_entity.type
_entity.pdbx_description
1 polymer ?
#
loop_
_entity_poly.entity_id
_entity_poly.type
_entity_poly.pdbx_seq_one_letter_code
_entity_poly.pdbx_strand_id
1 'polypeptide(L)'
;HEGDGLMTSRSDQALVIKVADCQPILLAHNSGSCIAALHIGWRGNRAGFIQKGVKEFCQNYQLRPSDIFAVRGPSLGPGHSEFINFQTEWGANFFSYYNLHSQTMDLWQLSKDQLLQAGLTAQNIFSLDLCTYSLPELFFSYRRDAVCGRQAGIIWIKR
;
A
#
# COMPACT_ATOMS: atom_id res chain seq x y z
N HIS A 1 11.91 0.24 17.11
CA HIS A 1 10.45 0.12 17.04
C HIS A 1 10.10 -0.75 15.83
N GLU A 2 9.27 -1.75 16.03
CA GLU A 2 8.66 -2.51 14.94
C GLU A 2 7.37 -1.81 14.49
N GLY A 3 7.12 -1.73 13.18
CA GLY A 3 5.92 -1.10 12.63
C GLY A 3 5.88 -1.18 11.12
N ASP A 4 4.68 -1.16 10.55
CA ASP A 4 4.43 -1.21 9.11
C ASP A 4 4.37 0.18 8.45
N GLY A 5 4.69 1.25 9.18
CA GLY A 5 4.70 2.63 8.67
C GLY A 5 5.87 3.43 9.19
N LEU A 6 6.45 4.25 8.31
CA LEU A 6 7.55 5.16 8.57
C LEU A 6 7.20 6.56 8.07
N MET A 7 7.63 7.62 8.75
CA MET A 7 7.49 8.99 8.27
C MET A 7 8.68 9.85 8.68
N THR A 8 9.00 10.86 7.90
CA THR A 8 10.09 11.80 8.19
C THR A 8 9.90 13.15 7.47
N SER A 9 10.46 14.21 8.06
CA SER A 9 10.67 15.51 7.42
C SER A 9 12.16 15.80 7.18
N ARG A 10 13.03 14.82 7.41
CA ARG A 10 14.49 14.97 7.26
C ARG A 10 14.94 14.58 5.86
N SER A 11 15.73 15.46 5.23
CA SER A 11 16.29 15.23 3.87
C SER A 11 17.52 14.30 3.85
N ASP A 12 18.05 13.95 5.02
CA ASP A 12 19.18 13.01 5.15
C ASP A 12 18.72 11.56 5.41
N GLN A 13 17.41 11.30 5.32
CA GLN A 13 16.81 9.98 5.54
C GLN A 13 16.04 9.51 4.32
N ALA A 14 16.26 8.24 3.93
CA ALA A 14 15.42 7.52 2.99
C ALA A 14 14.52 6.54 3.77
N LEU A 15 13.24 6.49 3.43
CA LEU A 15 12.31 5.50 3.92
C LEU A 15 12.27 4.32 2.96
N VAL A 16 12.36 3.11 3.49
CA VAL A 16 12.43 1.87 2.70
C VAL A 16 11.39 0.87 3.20
N ILE A 17 10.51 0.41 2.32
CA ILE A 17 9.56 -0.67 2.56
C ILE A 17 9.94 -1.87 1.69
N LYS A 18 10.26 -2.98 2.33
CA LYS A 18 10.58 -4.24 1.64
C LYS A 18 9.35 -5.11 1.52
N VAL A 19 9.04 -5.56 0.31
CA VAL A 19 7.84 -6.35 0.00
C VAL A 19 8.15 -7.53 -0.93
N ALA A 20 7.30 -8.55 -0.86
CA ALA A 20 7.06 -9.55 -1.90
C ALA A 20 5.56 -9.85 -1.83
N ASP A 21 4.80 -9.27 -2.76
CA ASP A 21 3.33 -9.25 -2.88
C ASP A 21 2.59 -8.15 -2.10
N CYS A 22 3.00 -7.80 -0.86
CA CYS A 22 2.38 -6.69 -0.16
C CYS A 22 2.58 -5.36 -0.92
N GLN A 23 1.69 -4.40 -0.70
CA GLN A 23 1.70 -3.13 -1.41
C GLN A 23 2.60 -2.12 -0.66
N PRO A 24 3.69 -1.61 -1.26
CA PRO A 24 4.36 -0.44 -0.75
C PRO A 24 3.56 0.80 -1.14
N ILE A 25 3.07 1.57 -0.18
CA ILE A 25 2.41 2.86 -0.42
C ILE A 25 3.34 3.96 0.07
N LEU A 26 3.73 4.83 -0.86
CA LEU A 26 4.60 5.97 -0.59
C LEU A 26 3.75 7.24 -0.60
N LEU A 27 3.91 8.07 0.42
CA LEU A 27 3.17 9.32 0.59
C LEU A 27 4.14 10.50 0.60
N ALA A 28 3.77 11.59 -0.05
CA ALA A 28 4.50 12.84 -0.04
C ALA A 28 3.54 14.03 0.09
N HIS A 29 3.86 15.00 0.92
CA HIS A 29 3.17 16.28 0.91
C HIS A 29 3.56 17.10 -0.32
N ASN A 30 2.64 17.89 -0.88
CA ASN A 30 2.83 18.65 -2.11
C ASN A 30 3.98 19.67 -2.04
N SER A 31 4.36 20.14 -0.85
CA SER A 31 5.53 21.00 -0.64
C SER A 31 6.87 20.26 -0.69
N GLY A 32 6.87 18.91 -0.69
CA GLY A 32 8.09 18.10 -0.57
C GLY A 32 8.74 18.12 0.82
N SER A 33 8.10 18.71 1.85
CA SER A 33 8.69 18.91 3.18
C SER A 33 8.66 17.66 4.07
N CYS A 34 7.77 16.73 3.81
CA CYS A 34 7.64 15.48 4.57
C CYS A 34 7.10 14.35 3.72
N ILE A 35 7.47 13.14 4.10
CA ILE A 35 7.18 11.90 3.39
C ILE A 35 6.80 10.80 4.38
N ALA A 36 6.06 9.80 3.88
CA ALA A 36 5.81 8.56 4.61
C ALA A 36 5.88 7.35 3.67
N ALA A 37 6.07 6.17 4.25
CA ALA A 37 6.09 4.90 3.54
C ALA A 37 5.34 3.86 4.38
N LEU A 38 4.36 3.18 3.77
CA LEU A 38 3.50 2.20 4.43
C LEU A 38 3.66 0.83 3.77
N HIS A 39 3.80 -0.20 4.59
CA HIS A 39 3.74 -1.61 4.18
C HIS A 39 2.30 -2.10 4.32
N ILE A 40 1.62 -2.34 3.20
CA ILE A 40 0.22 -2.74 3.20
C ILE A 40 0.08 -4.20 2.74
N GLY A 41 0.07 -5.09 3.69
CA GLY A 41 -0.39 -6.46 3.49
C GLY A 41 -1.93 -6.55 3.61
N TRP A 42 -2.53 -7.71 3.28
CA TRP A 42 -3.97 -7.90 3.35
C TRP A 42 -4.56 -7.66 4.76
N ARG A 43 -3.82 -8.03 5.82
CA ARG A 43 -4.21 -7.75 7.21
C ARG A 43 -4.23 -6.25 7.49
N GLY A 44 -3.28 -5.50 6.92
CA GLY A 44 -3.24 -4.04 6.99
C GLY A 44 -4.43 -3.40 6.29
N ASN A 45 -4.78 -3.85 5.06
CA ASN A 45 -6.00 -3.41 4.37
C ASN A 45 -7.25 -3.70 5.21
N ARG A 46 -7.41 -4.94 5.68
CA ARG A 46 -8.55 -5.31 6.53
C ARG A 46 -8.67 -4.44 7.78
N ALA A 47 -7.56 -4.09 8.40
CA ALA A 47 -7.51 -3.27 9.63
C ALA A 47 -7.63 -1.76 9.39
N GLY A 48 -7.76 -1.31 8.13
CA GLY A 48 -7.79 0.10 7.76
C GLY A 48 -6.48 0.82 8.04
N PHE A 49 -5.35 0.13 7.85
CA PHE A 49 -4.03 0.70 8.17
C PHE A 49 -3.66 1.87 7.27
N ILE A 50 -4.17 1.91 6.03
CA ILE A 50 -3.97 3.06 5.13
C ILE A 50 -4.59 4.33 5.73
N GLN A 51 -5.86 4.27 6.16
CA GLN A 51 -6.53 5.42 6.77
C GLN A 51 -5.83 5.87 8.06
N LYS A 52 -5.39 4.90 8.89
CA LYS A 52 -4.61 5.19 10.12
C LYS A 52 -3.28 5.85 9.78
N GLY A 53 -2.52 5.32 8.81
CA GLY A 53 -1.23 5.86 8.40
C GLY A 53 -1.33 7.27 7.83
N VAL A 54 -2.33 7.55 6.98
CA VAL A 54 -2.59 8.90 6.46
C VAL A 54 -2.97 9.85 7.60
N LYS A 55 -3.85 9.42 8.51
CA LYS A 55 -4.25 10.22 9.67
C LYS A 55 -3.05 10.59 10.54
N GLU A 56 -2.24 9.61 10.92
CA GLU A 56 -1.03 9.84 11.73
C GLU A 56 -0.03 10.77 11.02
N PHE A 57 0.19 10.57 9.72
CA PHE A 57 1.04 11.44 8.91
C PHE A 57 0.55 12.88 8.91
N CYS A 58 -0.76 13.08 8.67
CA CYS A 58 -1.38 14.41 8.69
C CYS A 58 -1.34 15.06 10.07
N GLN A 59 -1.62 14.31 11.13
CA GLN A 59 -1.59 14.85 12.50
C GLN A 59 -0.18 15.25 12.94
N ASN A 60 0.82 14.40 12.65
CA ASN A 60 2.19 14.64 13.08
C ASN A 60 2.82 15.89 12.41
N TYR A 61 2.46 16.18 11.16
CA TYR A 61 3.00 17.30 10.40
C TYR A 61 1.98 18.41 10.13
N GLN A 62 0.78 18.37 10.72
CA GLN A 62 -0.28 19.35 10.57
C GLN A 62 -0.69 19.58 9.11
N LEU A 63 -0.89 18.49 8.36
CA LEU A 63 -1.19 18.49 6.94
C LEU A 63 -2.70 18.28 6.68
N ARG A 64 -3.15 18.71 5.50
CA ARG A 64 -4.45 18.33 4.96
C ARG A 64 -4.29 17.09 4.07
N PRO A 65 -5.13 16.06 4.18
CA PRO A 65 -5.06 14.88 3.31
C PRO A 65 -5.15 15.21 1.82
N SER A 66 -5.88 16.27 1.44
CA SER A 66 -5.98 16.73 0.05
C SER A 66 -4.65 17.20 -0.57
N ASP A 67 -3.68 17.54 0.26
CA ASP A 67 -2.35 18.01 -0.17
C ASP A 67 -1.31 16.86 -0.25
N ILE A 68 -1.74 15.62 -0.01
CA ILE A 68 -0.89 14.42 -0.05
C ILE A 68 -0.98 13.77 -1.43
N PHE A 69 0.18 13.45 -1.99
CA PHE A 69 0.33 12.52 -3.11
C PHE A 69 0.59 11.11 -2.57
N ALA A 70 -0.04 10.11 -3.17
CA ALA A 70 0.16 8.71 -2.86
C ALA A 70 0.55 7.94 -4.12
N VAL A 71 1.54 7.05 -3.98
CA VAL A 71 1.91 6.09 -5.03
C VAL A 71 1.87 4.69 -4.46
N ARG A 72 1.02 3.81 -5.03
CA ARG A 72 1.08 2.37 -4.78
C ARG A 72 2.07 1.73 -5.74
N GLY A 73 3.09 1.08 -5.21
CA GLY A 73 4.07 0.33 -6.01
C GLY A 73 3.55 -1.04 -6.47
N PRO A 74 4.37 -1.78 -7.25
CA PRO A 74 4.09 -3.15 -7.69
C PRO A 74 3.75 -4.06 -6.51
N SER A 75 2.76 -4.93 -6.69
CA SER A 75 2.24 -5.83 -5.66
C SER A 75 1.43 -6.97 -6.26
N LEU A 76 0.91 -7.87 -5.45
CA LEU A 76 0.07 -8.99 -5.93
C LEU A 76 -1.20 -8.44 -6.59
N GLY A 77 -1.39 -8.79 -7.85
CA GLY A 77 -2.55 -8.33 -8.63
C GLY A 77 -3.85 -9.07 -8.30
N PRO A 78 -5.00 -8.49 -8.69
CA PRO A 78 -6.33 -9.06 -8.38
C PRO A 78 -6.52 -10.50 -8.84
N GLY A 79 -5.92 -10.89 -9.97
CA GLY A 79 -6.02 -12.25 -10.50
C GLY A 79 -5.26 -13.32 -9.70
N HIS A 80 -4.42 -12.93 -8.75
CA HIS A 80 -3.58 -13.85 -7.96
C HIS A 80 -3.73 -13.66 -6.44
N SER A 81 -4.55 -12.72 -6.01
CA SER A 81 -4.85 -12.44 -4.59
C SER A 81 -5.95 -13.39 -4.08
N GLU A 82 -5.66 -14.69 -4.08
CA GLU A 82 -6.61 -15.73 -3.69
C GLU A 82 -6.88 -15.74 -2.18
N PHE A 83 -8.17 -15.86 -1.80
CA PHE A 83 -8.68 -15.97 -0.42
C PHE A 83 -9.84 -16.97 -0.37
N ILE A 84 -9.51 -18.25 -0.30
CA ILE A 84 -10.50 -19.34 -0.25
C ILE A 84 -11.35 -19.32 1.03
N ASN A 85 -10.85 -18.75 2.11
CA ASN A 85 -11.54 -18.61 3.39
C ASN A 85 -12.05 -17.17 3.60
N PHE A 86 -12.55 -16.51 2.54
CA PHE A 86 -12.94 -15.10 2.55
C PHE A 86 -13.78 -14.69 3.77
N GLN A 87 -14.78 -15.48 4.16
CA GLN A 87 -15.69 -15.13 5.26
C GLN A 87 -14.94 -14.96 6.60
N THR A 88 -13.98 -15.82 6.88
CA THR A 88 -13.19 -15.76 8.13
C THR A 88 -12.05 -14.77 8.04
N GLU A 89 -11.46 -14.61 6.86
CA GLU A 89 -10.30 -13.72 6.64
C GLU A 89 -10.72 -12.26 6.47
N TRP A 90 -11.86 -11.97 5.85
CA TRP A 90 -12.28 -10.62 5.48
C TRP A 90 -13.61 -10.20 6.11
N GLY A 91 -14.66 -11.00 5.95
CA GLY A 91 -16.02 -10.69 6.37
C GLY A 91 -16.82 -9.90 5.31
N ALA A 92 -18.13 -9.80 5.53
CA ALA A 92 -19.09 -9.29 4.55
C ALA A 92 -18.83 -7.86 4.04
N ASN A 93 -18.21 -7.00 4.85
CA ASN A 93 -17.94 -5.60 4.50
C ASN A 93 -16.98 -5.43 3.32
N PHE A 94 -16.23 -6.48 2.96
CA PHE A 94 -15.27 -6.45 1.87
C PHE A 94 -15.76 -7.20 0.61
N PHE A 95 -17.03 -7.64 0.60
CA PHE A 95 -17.58 -8.45 -0.46
C PHE A 95 -17.54 -7.77 -1.84
N SER A 96 -17.63 -6.44 -1.90
CA SER A 96 -17.52 -5.67 -3.15
C SER A 96 -16.16 -5.77 -3.85
N TYR A 97 -15.14 -6.19 -3.13
CA TYR A 97 -13.77 -6.39 -3.66
C TYR A 97 -13.46 -7.87 -3.95
N TYR A 98 -14.41 -8.78 -3.67
CA TYR A 98 -14.20 -10.21 -3.81
C TYR A 98 -14.89 -10.79 -5.03
N ASN A 99 -14.14 -11.52 -5.84
CA ASN A 99 -14.67 -12.28 -6.96
C ASN A 99 -14.96 -13.72 -6.51
N LEU A 100 -16.24 -14.09 -6.45
CA LEU A 100 -16.69 -15.40 -6.04
C LEU A 100 -16.22 -16.54 -6.95
N HIS A 101 -16.10 -16.27 -8.25
CA HIS A 101 -15.74 -17.30 -9.23
C HIS A 101 -14.25 -17.67 -9.13
N SER A 102 -13.38 -16.67 -9.06
CA SER A 102 -11.93 -16.86 -8.93
C SER A 102 -11.43 -16.95 -7.49
N GLN A 103 -12.31 -16.69 -6.51
CA GLN A 103 -11.97 -16.60 -5.08
C GLN A 103 -10.85 -15.60 -4.76
N THR A 104 -10.78 -14.51 -5.52
CA THR A 104 -9.72 -13.50 -5.40
C THR A 104 -10.25 -12.15 -4.92
N MET A 105 -9.37 -11.38 -4.26
CA MET A 105 -9.62 -10.02 -3.80
C MET A 105 -8.97 -8.98 -4.70
N ASP A 106 -9.68 -7.91 -5.02
CA ASP A 106 -9.08 -6.73 -5.60
C ASP A 106 -8.50 -5.81 -4.51
N LEU A 107 -7.29 -6.16 -4.06
CA LEU A 107 -6.56 -5.37 -3.05
C LEU A 107 -6.11 -4.01 -3.60
N TRP A 108 -5.97 -3.88 -4.91
CA TRP A 108 -5.58 -2.62 -5.55
C TRP A 108 -6.71 -1.60 -5.47
N GLN A 109 -7.94 -2.02 -5.84
CA GLN A 109 -9.11 -1.16 -5.72
C GLN A 109 -9.41 -0.84 -4.25
N LEU A 110 -9.34 -1.83 -3.36
CA LEU A 110 -9.52 -1.61 -1.92
C LEU A 110 -8.56 -0.55 -1.37
N SER A 111 -7.27 -0.63 -1.72
CA SER A 111 -6.28 0.35 -1.26
C SER A 111 -6.53 1.74 -1.82
N LYS A 112 -6.95 1.86 -3.08
CA LYS A 112 -7.35 3.13 -3.70
C LYS A 112 -8.54 3.75 -2.95
N ASP A 113 -9.57 2.96 -2.65
CA ASP A 113 -10.76 3.44 -1.95
C ASP A 113 -10.43 3.86 -0.50
N GLN A 114 -9.52 3.14 0.16
CA GLN A 114 -9.04 3.52 1.50
C GLN A 114 -8.24 4.83 1.50
N LEU A 115 -7.46 5.12 0.45
CA LEU A 115 -6.79 6.42 0.28
C LEU A 115 -7.81 7.55 0.06
N LEU A 116 -8.83 7.32 -0.79
CA LEU A 116 -9.92 8.28 -0.99
C LEU A 116 -10.70 8.54 0.31
N GLN A 117 -11.05 7.49 1.04
CA GLN A 117 -11.72 7.58 2.35
C GLN A 117 -10.87 8.29 3.41
N ALA A 118 -9.54 8.22 3.29
CA ALA A 118 -8.62 8.97 4.14
C ALA A 118 -8.55 10.47 3.80
N GLY A 119 -9.23 10.91 2.72
CA GLY A 119 -9.35 12.31 2.31
C GLY A 119 -8.35 12.75 1.22
N LEU A 120 -7.62 11.83 0.61
CA LEU A 120 -6.81 12.16 -0.56
C LEU A 120 -7.73 12.44 -1.76
N THR A 121 -7.27 13.32 -2.66
CA THR A 121 -7.99 13.57 -3.91
C THR A 121 -7.62 12.53 -4.97
N ALA A 122 -8.55 12.15 -5.84
CA ALA A 122 -8.33 11.10 -6.83
C ALA A 122 -7.15 11.40 -7.78
N GLN A 123 -6.94 12.66 -8.14
CA GLN A 123 -5.83 13.10 -8.99
C GLN A 123 -4.45 13.03 -8.32
N ASN A 124 -4.40 12.85 -7.01
CA ASN A 124 -3.17 12.72 -6.24
C ASN A 124 -2.84 11.25 -5.91
N ILE A 125 -3.65 10.29 -6.38
CA ILE A 125 -3.45 8.86 -6.14
C ILE A 125 -2.97 8.22 -7.44
N PHE A 126 -1.76 7.69 -7.41
CA PHE A 126 -1.11 7.00 -8.53
C PHE A 126 -0.87 5.54 -8.20
N SER A 127 -0.79 4.70 -9.22
CA SER A 127 -0.48 3.28 -9.05
C SER A 127 0.40 2.74 -10.18
N LEU A 128 1.24 1.79 -9.83
CA LEU A 128 1.93 0.92 -10.77
C LEU A 128 1.22 -0.43 -10.74
N ASP A 129 0.36 -0.67 -11.73
CA ASP A 129 -0.48 -1.87 -11.82
C ASP A 129 0.31 -3.05 -12.41
N LEU A 130 1.45 -3.35 -11.78
CA LEU A 130 2.35 -4.45 -12.10
C LEU A 130 2.21 -5.55 -11.05
N CYS A 131 1.75 -6.73 -11.51
CA CYS A 131 1.57 -7.88 -10.63
C CYS A 131 2.90 -8.59 -10.36
N THR A 132 3.30 -8.67 -9.10
CA THR A 132 4.55 -9.32 -8.68
C THR A 132 4.57 -10.82 -8.98
N TYR A 133 3.41 -11.48 -8.95
CA TYR A 133 3.27 -12.90 -9.28
C TYR A 133 3.45 -13.15 -10.79
N SER A 134 2.83 -12.32 -11.64
CA SER A 134 2.79 -12.51 -13.10
C SER A 134 4.05 -12.06 -13.81
N LEU A 135 4.95 -11.33 -13.14
CA LEU A 135 6.18 -10.78 -13.73
C LEU A 135 7.42 -11.29 -12.98
N PRO A 136 7.76 -12.60 -13.12
CA PRO A 136 8.83 -13.23 -12.36
C PRO A 136 10.22 -12.67 -12.68
N GLU A 137 10.42 -12.12 -13.87
CA GLU A 137 11.71 -11.52 -14.30
C GLU A 137 11.97 -10.17 -13.61
N LEU A 138 10.90 -9.51 -13.08
CA LEU A 138 11.00 -8.18 -12.48
C LEU A 138 10.85 -8.19 -10.97
N PHE A 139 10.07 -9.16 -10.42
CA PHE A 139 9.65 -9.10 -9.03
C PHE A 139 9.75 -10.45 -8.31
N PHE A 140 10.10 -10.37 -7.03
CA PHE A 140 9.90 -11.45 -6.09
C PHE A 140 8.43 -11.55 -5.69
N SER A 141 7.93 -12.77 -5.53
CA SER A 141 6.57 -13.02 -5.06
C SER A 141 6.57 -14.17 -4.05
N TYR A 142 6.12 -13.89 -2.84
CA TYR A 142 5.95 -14.88 -1.77
C TYR A 142 4.84 -15.90 -2.12
N ARG A 143 3.81 -15.45 -2.84
CA ARG A 143 2.72 -16.31 -3.33
C ARG A 143 3.24 -17.32 -4.35
N ARG A 144 4.23 -16.95 -5.14
CA ARG A 144 4.87 -17.84 -6.12
C ARG A 144 5.90 -18.75 -5.46
N ASP A 145 6.77 -18.17 -4.64
CA ASP A 145 7.87 -18.87 -3.94
C ASP A 145 7.94 -18.39 -2.49
N ALA A 146 7.63 -19.29 -1.55
CA ALA A 146 7.66 -18.96 -0.12
C ALA A 146 9.07 -18.55 0.36
N VAL A 147 10.13 -19.08 -0.28
CA VAL A 147 11.51 -18.71 -0.04
C VAL A 147 11.97 -17.83 -1.21
N CYS A 148 11.88 -16.52 -1.04
CA CYS A 148 12.26 -15.56 -2.09
C CYS A 148 12.88 -14.29 -1.50
N GLY A 149 13.49 -13.49 -2.35
CA GLY A 149 13.98 -12.16 -2.03
C GLY A 149 12.85 -11.16 -1.78
N ARG A 150 13.21 -9.88 -1.72
CA ARG A 150 12.27 -8.75 -1.58
C ARG A 150 12.67 -7.64 -2.54
N GLN A 151 11.69 -6.99 -3.15
CA GLN A 151 11.84 -5.67 -3.75
C GLN A 151 11.58 -4.59 -2.71
N ALA A 152 11.94 -3.35 -3.02
CA ALA A 152 11.76 -2.24 -2.11
C ALA A 152 11.07 -1.04 -2.78
N GLY A 153 10.10 -0.45 -2.08
CA GLY A 153 9.65 0.92 -2.32
C GLY A 153 10.53 1.87 -1.53
N ILE A 154 11.08 2.89 -2.17
CA ILE A 154 12.00 3.85 -1.55
C ILE A 154 11.52 5.26 -1.83
N ILE A 155 11.52 6.11 -0.80
CA ILE A 155 11.20 7.52 -0.92
C ILE A 155 12.15 8.35 -0.03
N TRP A 156 12.59 9.51 -0.54
CA TRP A 156 13.43 10.45 0.21
C TRP A 156 13.15 11.89 -0.23
N ILE A 157 13.48 12.86 0.63
CA ILE A 157 13.39 14.28 0.33
C ILE A 157 14.71 14.73 -0.32
N LYS A 158 14.63 15.21 -1.57
CA LYS A 158 15.80 15.79 -2.26
C LYS A 158 16.05 17.21 -1.73
N ARG A 159 17.30 17.51 -1.39
CA ARG A 159 17.75 18.88 -1.10
C ARG A 159 17.87 19.69 -2.37
#